data_c73b8c8398e383d4c409e3753970526c
#
_entry.id   c73b8c8398e383d4c409e3753970526c
#
_cell.length_a   1.000
_cell.length_b   1.000
_cell.length_c   1.000
_cell.angle_alpha   90.00
_cell.angle_beta   90.00
_cell.angle_gamma   90.00
#
_symmetry.space_group_name_H-M   'P 1'
#
loop_
_entity.id
_entity.type
_entity.pdbx_description
1 polymer ?
#
loop_
_entity_poly.entity_id
_entity_poly.type
_entity_poly.pdbx_seq_one_letter_code
_entity_poly.pdbx_strand_id
1 'polypeptide(L)'
;MAIEKTLCILKPDAVKAGNIGKIIAHIQKEGFKIQAMKLARLSERSAGKFYEVHKERPFYTSLVEFMSSGACVPIALEKENAIAEWRRVIGATDPAEAADGTIRKLYATSKGENAVHGSDSVENGLREIAFFFTEGEMAELGL
;
A
#
# COMPACT_ATOMS: atom_id res chain seq x y z
N MET A 1 -16.03 18.03 0.29
CA MET A 1 -15.50 16.78 -0.28
C MET A 1 -14.14 17.05 -0.83
N ALA A 2 -13.14 16.53 -0.15
CA ALA A 2 -11.77 16.86 -0.49
C ALA A 2 -11.14 15.73 -1.31
N ILE A 3 -10.39 16.13 -2.32
CA ILE A 3 -9.51 15.20 -3.03
C ILE A 3 -8.33 14.91 -2.14
N GLU A 4 -8.09 13.64 -1.87
CA GLU A 4 -7.03 13.19 -0.98
C GLU A 4 -6.10 12.23 -1.71
N LYS A 5 -4.91 12.05 -1.14
CA LYS A 5 -3.94 11.07 -1.62
C LYS A 5 -3.70 10.03 -0.54
N THR A 6 -3.49 8.80 -0.96
CA THR A 6 -3.13 7.70 -0.07
C THR A 6 -2.04 6.87 -0.73
N LEU A 7 -1.21 6.23 0.07
CA LEU A 7 -0.23 5.29 -0.46
C LEU A 7 -0.79 3.88 -0.39
N CYS A 8 -0.79 3.21 -1.53
CA CYS A 8 -0.97 1.76 -1.61
C CYS A 8 0.40 1.13 -1.80
N ILE A 9 0.63 -0.01 -1.19
CA ILE A 9 1.78 -0.85 -1.53
C ILE A 9 1.22 -2.24 -1.79
N LEU A 10 1.49 -2.78 -2.98
CA LEU A 10 1.28 -4.21 -3.20
C LEU A 10 2.45 -4.90 -2.53
N LYS A 11 2.18 -5.66 -1.48
CA LYS A 11 3.20 -6.27 -0.63
C LYS A 11 3.84 -7.47 -1.32
N PRO A 12 5.00 -7.95 -0.83
CA PRO A 12 5.71 -9.06 -1.48
C PRO A 12 4.88 -10.32 -1.71
N ASP A 13 3.92 -10.62 -0.83
CA ASP A 13 3.03 -11.77 -1.01
C ASP A 13 2.15 -11.63 -2.25
N ALA A 14 1.58 -10.45 -2.49
CA ALA A 14 0.75 -10.18 -3.67
C ALA A 14 1.58 -10.21 -4.94
N VAL A 15 2.79 -9.68 -4.90
CA VAL A 15 3.70 -9.68 -6.05
C VAL A 15 4.11 -11.11 -6.39
N LYS A 16 4.53 -11.87 -5.39
CA LYS A 16 4.95 -13.26 -5.58
C LYS A 16 3.82 -14.14 -6.12
N ALA A 17 2.60 -13.90 -5.69
CA ALA A 17 1.43 -14.66 -6.15
C ALA A 17 0.98 -14.28 -7.57
N GLY A 18 1.59 -13.26 -8.19
CA GLY A 18 1.24 -12.84 -9.55
C GLY A 18 -0.03 -12.01 -9.62
N ASN A 19 -0.39 -11.33 -8.54
CA ASN A 19 -1.64 -10.58 -8.45
C ASN A 19 -1.52 -9.08 -8.77
N ILE A 20 -0.36 -8.62 -9.25
CA ILE A 20 -0.17 -7.19 -9.55
C ILE A 20 -1.27 -6.68 -10.49
N GLY A 21 -1.45 -7.32 -11.63
CA GLY A 21 -2.41 -6.88 -12.63
C GLY A 21 -3.84 -6.90 -12.13
N LYS A 22 -4.21 -7.94 -11.37
CA LYS A 22 -5.56 -8.08 -10.82
C LYS A 22 -5.87 -6.98 -9.81
N ILE A 23 -4.91 -6.65 -8.96
CA ILE A 23 -5.10 -5.60 -7.95
C ILE A 23 -5.14 -4.23 -8.60
N ILE A 24 -4.29 -3.95 -9.58
CA ILE A 24 -4.31 -2.69 -10.32
C ILE A 24 -5.67 -2.51 -11.03
N ALA A 25 -6.18 -3.57 -11.66
CA ALA A 25 -7.50 -3.53 -12.29
C ALA A 25 -8.59 -3.20 -11.27
N HIS A 26 -8.51 -3.79 -10.08
CA HIS A 26 -9.46 -3.54 -9.00
C HIS A 26 -9.39 -2.06 -8.55
N ILE A 27 -8.18 -1.51 -8.40
CA ILE A 27 -7.95 -0.12 -8.04
C ILE A 27 -8.65 0.81 -9.04
N GLN A 28 -8.45 0.57 -10.32
CA GLN A 28 -9.02 1.42 -11.37
C GLN A 28 -10.53 1.27 -11.45
N LYS A 29 -11.04 0.07 -11.27
CA LYS A 29 -12.50 -0.19 -11.25
C LYS A 29 -13.17 0.58 -10.13
N GLU A 30 -12.51 0.74 -8.98
CA GLU A 30 -13.06 1.48 -7.83
C GLU A 30 -12.92 3.01 -7.98
N GLY A 31 -12.38 3.47 -9.10
CA GLY A 31 -12.36 4.90 -9.42
C GLY A 31 -11.16 5.67 -8.89
N PHE A 32 -10.12 4.98 -8.43
CA PHE A 32 -8.88 5.65 -8.01
C PHE A 32 -8.04 6.04 -9.21
N LYS A 33 -7.45 7.23 -9.13
CA LYS A 33 -6.46 7.67 -10.09
C LYS A 33 -5.07 7.25 -9.61
N ILE A 34 -4.35 6.56 -10.46
CA ILE A 34 -2.95 6.21 -10.18
C ILE A 34 -2.09 7.39 -10.62
N GLN A 35 -1.42 8.03 -9.66
CA GLN A 35 -0.56 9.17 -9.97
C GLN A 35 0.88 8.77 -10.18
N ALA A 36 1.36 7.80 -9.42
CA ALA A 36 2.74 7.30 -9.53
C ALA A 36 2.75 5.84 -9.11
N MET A 37 3.61 5.05 -9.74
CA MET A 37 3.72 3.62 -9.47
C MET A 37 5.10 3.14 -9.87
N LYS A 38 5.69 2.25 -9.10
CA LYS A 38 6.95 1.60 -9.49
C LYS A 38 7.11 0.25 -8.81
N LEU A 39 7.98 -0.58 -9.37
CA LEU A 39 8.41 -1.82 -8.74
C LEU A 39 9.64 -1.51 -7.89
N ALA A 40 9.62 -1.88 -6.63
CA ALA A 40 10.68 -1.56 -5.69
C ALA A 40 11.09 -2.77 -4.87
N ARG A 41 12.32 -2.75 -4.36
CA ARG A 41 12.80 -3.70 -3.37
C ARG A 41 13.30 -2.92 -2.17
N LEU A 42 12.74 -3.21 -1.00
CA LEU A 42 13.18 -2.57 0.23
C LEU A 42 14.29 -3.40 0.86
N SER A 43 15.32 -2.73 1.37
CA SER A 43 16.26 -3.35 2.28
C SER A 43 15.62 -3.41 3.67
N GLU A 44 16.18 -4.19 4.58
CA GLU A 44 15.71 -4.19 5.97
C GLU A 44 15.80 -2.78 6.56
N ARG A 45 16.85 -2.04 6.22
CA ARG A 45 17.04 -0.68 6.69
C ARG A 45 15.93 0.25 6.19
N SER A 46 15.61 0.22 4.91
CA SER A 46 14.58 1.09 4.35
C SER A 46 13.19 0.68 4.80
N ALA A 47 12.91 -0.61 4.91
CA ALA A 47 11.64 -1.10 5.46
C ALA A 47 11.50 -0.68 6.92
N GLY A 48 12.56 -0.80 7.71
CA GLY A 48 12.58 -0.36 9.10
C GLY A 48 12.30 1.12 9.24
N LYS A 49 12.85 1.92 8.35
CA LYS A 49 12.63 3.37 8.35
C LYS A 49 11.19 3.73 7.98
N PHE A 50 10.63 3.06 6.99
CA PHE A 50 9.23 3.28 6.58
C PHE A 50 8.26 2.98 7.73
N TYR A 51 8.49 1.89 8.46
CA TYR A 51 7.64 1.46 9.56
C TYR A 51 8.14 1.92 10.94
N GLU A 52 9.04 2.90 11.00
CA GLU A 52 9.66 3.39 12.23
C GLU A 52 8.65 3.77 13.31
N VAL A 53 7.48 4.28 12.94
CA VAL A 53 6.41 4.63 13.87
C VAL A 53 5.91 3.42 14.66
N HIS A 54 6.18 2.21 14.19
CA HIS A 54 5.78 0.96 14.82
C HIS A 54 6.92 0.21 15.51
N LYS A 55 8.10 0.83 15.65
CA LYS A 55 9.31 0.14 16.14
C LYS A 55 9.16 -0.49 17.52
N GLU A 56 8.26 0.03 18.35
CA GLU A 56 7.98 -0.51 19.68
C GLU A 56 6.90 -1.61 19.68
N ARG A 57 6.31 -1.89 18.53
CA ARG A 57 5.27 -2.90 18.43
C ARG A 57 5.86 -4.30 18.30
N PRO A 58 5.20 -5.34 18.88
CA PRO A 58 5.70 -6.72 18.79
C PRO A 58 5.85 -7.22 17.35
N PHE A 59 5.02 -6.75 16.42
CA PHE A 59 5.03 -7.19 15.03
C PHE A 59 6.10 -6.49 14.17
N TYR A 60 6.81 -5.49 14.70
CA TYR A 60 7.73 -4.67 13.91
C TYR A 60 8.80 -5.50 13.17
N THR A 61 9.50 -6.36 13.89
CA THR A 61 10.58 -7.17 13.29
C THR A 61 10.06 -8.06 12.16
N SER A 62 8.93 -8.75 12.40
CA SER A 62 8.30 -9.60 11.37
C SER A 62 7.87 -8.80 10.16
N LEU A 63 7.32 -7.60 10.38
CA LEU A 63 6.88 -6.73 9.29
C LEU A 63 8.05 -6.27 8.44
N VAL A 64 9.15 -5.85 9.08
CA VAL A 64 10.37 -5.42 8.37
C VAL A 64 10.95 -6.57 7.55
N GLU A 65 11.05 -7.76 8.14
CA GLU A 65 11.53 -8.94 7.42
C GLU A 65 10.66 -9.27 6.23
N PHE A 66 9.35 -9.24 6.43
CA PHE A 66 8.39 -9.53 5.36
C PHE A 66 8.49 -8.51 4.22
N MET A 67 8.47 -7.23 4.55
CA MET A 67 8.49 -6.16 3.53
C MET A 67 9.81 -6.08 2.77
N SER A 68 10.90 -6.59 3.33
CA SER A 68 12.20 -6.65 2.66
C SER A 68 12.48 -8.00 2.00
N SER A 69 11.53 -8.93 2.07
CA SER A 69 11.72 -10.30 1.54
C SER A 69 11.61 -10.42 0.03
N GLY A 70 11.09 -9.43 -0.65
CA GLY A 70 10.90 -9.47 -2.10
C GLY A 70 10.44 -8.14 -2.65
N ALA A 71 10.11 -8.12 -3.93
CA ALA A 71 9.63 -6.92 -4.59
C ALA A 71 8.25 -6.49 -4.08
N CYS A 72 8.03 -5.20 -4.05
CA CYS A 72 6.73 -4.61 -3.75
C CYS A 72 6.41 -3.53 -4.78
N VAL A 73 5.16 -3.07 -4.83
CA VAL A 73 4.73 -2.05 -5.79
C VAL A 73 4.07 -0.90 -5.02
N PRO A 74 4.81 0.16 -4.70
CA PRO A 74 4.21 1.36 -4.13
C PRO A 74 3.45 2.13 -5.22
N ILE A 75 2.25 2.60 -4.86
CA ILE A 75 1.34 3.31 -5.78
C ILE A 75 0.74 4.50 -5.06
N ALA A 76 0.96 5.70 -5.59
CA ALA A 76 0.30 6.90 -5.09
C ALA A 76 -1.08 7.00 -5.73
N LEU A 77 -2.12 6.97 -4.92
CA LEU A 77 -3.51 7.01 -5.36
C LEU A 77 -4.17 8.33 -4.99
N GLU A 78 -5.07 8.79 -5.86
CA GLU A 78 -5.86 9.99 -5.62
C GLU A 78 -7.32 9.70 -5.86
N LYS A 79 -8.16 10.19 -4.95
CA LYS A 79 -9.61 10.10 -5.07
C LYS A 79 -10.24 11.00 -4.01
N GLU A 80 -11.47 11.40 -4.22
CA GLU A 80 -12.26 12.05 -3.18
C GLU A 80 -12.39 11.10 -1.98
N ASN A 81 -12.04 11.59 -0.78
CA ASN A 81 -12.01 10.77 0.45
C ASN A 81 -11.13 9.53 0.33
N ALA A 82 -9.97 9.66 -0.31
CA ALA A 82 -9.12 8.52 -0.64
C ALA A 82 -8.75 7.65 0.56
N ILE A 83 -8.48 8.25 1.72
CA ILE A 83 -8.08 7.48 2.91
C ILE A 83 -9.19 6.50 3.32
N ALA A 84 -10.40 7.00 3.53
CA ALA A 84 -11.54 6.16 3.93
C ALA A 84 -11.94 5.18 2.82
N GLU A 85 -11.97 5.66 1.57
CA GLU A 85 -12.38 4.86 0.43
C GLU A 85 -11.39 3.72 0.16
N TRP A 86 -10.09 3.99 0.25
CA TRP A 86 -9.09 2.92 0.05
C TRP A 86 -9.19 1.87 1.15
N ARG A 87 -9.37 2.29 2.40
CA ARG A 87 -9.55 1.35 3.51
C ARG A 87 -10.80 0.48 3.32
N ARG A 88 -11.87 1.04 2.79
CA ARG A 88 -13.08 0.28 2.45
C ARG A 88 -12.80 -0.78 1.38
N VAL A 89 -12.08 -0.39 0.34
CA VAL A 89 -11.79 -1.25 -0.82
C VAL A 89 -10.84 -2.39 -0.44
N ILE A 90 -9.84 -2.11 0.40
CA ILE A 90 -8.89 -3.15 0.78
C ILE A 90 -9.45 -4.11 1.84
N GLY A 91 -10.35 -3.64 2.69
CA GLY A 91 -11.00 -4.46 3.72
C GLY A 91 -10.21 -4.55 5.02
N ALA A 92 -10.75 -5.34 5.95
CA ALA A 92 -10.14 -5.52 7.27
C ALA A 92 -8.73 -6.10 7.17
N THR A 93 -7.88 -5.74 8.14
CA THR A 93 -6.49 -6.20 8.20
C THR A 93 -6.37 -7.72 8.15
N ASP A 94 -7.26 -8.40 8.87
CA ASP A 94 -7.34 -9.87 8.82
C ASP A 94 -8.28 -10.26 7.67
N PRO A 95 -7.80 -11.02 6.66
CA PRO A 95 -8.65 -11.42 5.55
C PRO A 95 -9.83 -12.28 5.97
N ALA A 96 -9.73 -13.00 7.09
CA ALA A 96 -10.86 -13.78 7.61
C ALA A 96 -12.04 -12.90 8.02
N GLU A 97 -11.78 -11.65 8.40
CA GLU A 97 -12.80 -10.68 8.81
C GLU A 97 -13.15 -9.69 7.71
N ALA A 98 -12.44 -9.74 6.58
CA ALA A 98 -12.69 -8.81 5.47
C ALA A 98 -13.98 -9.16 4.73
N ALA A 99 -14.72 -8.14 4.32
CA ALA A 99 -15.95 -8.33 3.57
C ALA A 99 -15.68 -8.91 2.18
N ASP A 100 -16.66 -9.61 1.64
CA ASP A 100 -16.58 -10.16 0.29
C ASP A 100 -16.33 -9.03 -0.72
N GLY A 101 -15.49 -9.32 -1.71
CA GLY A 101 -15.16 -8.36 -2.75
C GLY A 101 -14.03 -7.39 -2.41
N THR A 102 -13.56 -7.37 -1.17
CA THR A 102 -12.41 -6.54 -0.81
C THR A 102 -11.12 -7.20 -1.28
N ILE A 103 -10.08 -6.40 -1.47
CA ILE A 103 -8.79 -6.89 -1.96
C ILE A 103 -8.20 -7.94 -1.01
N ARG A 104 -8.26 -7.68 0.30
CA ARG A 104 -7.73 -8.64 1.27
C ARG A 104 -8.52 -9.93 1.30
N LYS A 105 -9.83 -9.87 1.14
CA LYS A 105 -10.64 -11.10 1.06
C LYS A 105 -10.27 -11.92 -0.16
N LEU A 106 -10.01 -11.27 -1.29
CA LEU A 106 -9.69 -11.93 -2.54
C LEU A 106 -8.26 -12.44 -2.62
N TYR A 107 -7.29 -11.70 -2.07
CA TYR A 107 -5.87 -11.96 -2.36
C TYR A 107 -4.97 -12.13 -1.13
N ALA A 108 -5.42 -11.81 0.06
CA ALA A 108 -4.61 -11.98 1.26
C ALA A 108 -4.78 -13.39 1.84
N THR A 109 -3.72 -13.89 2.47
CA THR A 109 -3.74 -15.23 3.06
C THR A 109 -3.81 -15.20 4.58
N SER A 110 -3.27 -14.17 5.21
CA SER A 110 -3.24 -14.04 6.67
C SER A 110 -3.14 -12.59 7.07
N LYS A 111 -3.24 -12.33 8.37
CA LYS A 111 -3.09 -11.00 8.93
C LYS A 111 -1.69 -10.41 8.66
N GLY A 112 -0.66 -11.25 8.67
CA GLY A 112 0.72 -10.82 8.39
C GLY A 112 1.02 -10.70 6.91
N GLU A 113 0.37 -11.53 6.06
CA GLU A 113 0.52 -11.50 4.61
C GLU A 113 -0.81 -11.09 4.01
N ASN A 114 -1.10 -9.80 4.13
CA ASN A 114 -2.41 -9.25 3.80
C ASN A 114 -2.47 -8.42 2.53
N ALA A 115 -1.56 -8.68 1.62
CA ALA A 115 -1.54 -8.23 0.22
C ALA A 115 -1.25 -6.76 -0.01
N VAL A 116 -1.89 -5.85 0.72
CA VAL A 116 -1.82 -4.41 0.41
C VAL A 116 -1.71 -3.56 1.67
N HIS A 117 -1.15 -2.37 1.47
CA HIS A 117 -1.05 -1.33 2.49
C HIS A 117 -1.98 -0.17 2.12
N GLY A 118 -2.51 0.50 3.13
CA GLY A 118 -3.22 1.76 2.99
C GLY A 118 -2.78 2.72 4.08
N SER A 119 -2.69 4.00 3.75
CA SER A 119 -2.37 5.04 4.73
C SER A 119 -3.52 5.23 5.71
N ASP A 120 -3.22 5.61 6.94
CA ASP A 120 -4.23 5.79 7.98
C ASP A 120 -4.73 7.24 8.13
N SER A 121 -4.06 8.19 7.49
CA SER A 121 -4.46 9.60 7.52
C SER A 121 -3.92 10.33 6.29
N VAL A 122 -4.48 11.50 6.01
CA VAL A 122 -4.00 12.36 4.91
C VAL A 122 -2.53 12.72 5.14
N GLU A 123 -2.18 13.12 6.36
CA GLU A 123 -0.81 13.50 6.71
C GLU A 123 0.16 12.35 6.50
N ASN A 124 -0.17 11.17 7.01
CA ASN A 124 0.68 9.99 6.82
C ASN A 124 0.74 9.55 5.36
N GLY A 125 -0.35 9.70 4.62
CA GLY A 125 -0.38 9.41 3.20
C GLY A 125 0.64 10.23 2.42
N LEU A 126 0.69 11.53 2.68
CA LEU A 126 1.65 12.42 2.02
C LEU A 126 3.10 12.07 2.39
N ARG A 127 3.34 11.79 3.66
CA ARG A 127 4.66 11.39 4.15
C ARG A 127 5.12 10.07 3.52
N GLU A 128 4.22 9.10 3.46
CA GLU A 128 4.51 7.79 2.90
C GLU A 128 4.76 7.85 1.39
N ILE A 129 3.99 8.66 0.67
CA ILE A 129 4.22 8.87 -0.77
C ILE A 129 5.60 9.49 -1.00
N ALA A 130 5.95 10.51 -0.21
CA ALA A 130 7.26 11.16 -0.31
C ALA A 130 8.42 10.21 0.00
N PHE A 131 8.18 9.18 0.80
CA PHE A 131 9.20 8.17 1.08
C PHE A 131 9.58 7.38 -0.18
N PHE A 132 8.60 7.04 -1.01
CA PHE A 132 8.82 6.23 -2.21
C PHE A 132 9.07 7.04 -3.47
N PHE A 133 8.50 8.24 -3.57
CA PHE A 133 8.54 9.03 -4.80
C PHE A 133 9.19 10.39 -4.50
N THR A 134 10.38 10.61 -5.06
CA THR A 134 11.12 11.87 -4.87
C THR A 134 10.45 13.02 -5.64
N GLU A 135 10.80 14.25 -5.29
CA GLU A 135 10.32 15.43 -6.02
C GLU A 135 10.65 15.33 -7.51
N GLY A 136 11.85 14.81 -7.86
CA GLY A 136 12.25 14.62 -9.24
C GLY A 136 11.37 13.61 -9.97
N GLU A 137 11.07 12.49 -9.31
CA GLU A 137 10.19 11.47 -9.87
C GLU A 137 8.78 12.02 -10.11
N MET A 138 8.26 12.80 -9.16
CA MET A 138 6.93 13.40 -9.30
C MET A 138 6.93 14.46 -10.42
N ALA A 139 7.99 15.25 -10.54
CA ALA A 139 8.14 16.24 -11.61
C ALA A 139 8.13 15.59 -13.00
N GLU A 140 8.78 14.44 -13.15
CA GLU A 140 8.77 13.68 -14.41
C GLU A 140 7.35 13.24 -14.82
N LEU A 141 6.48 13.06 -13.83
CA LEU A 141 5.10 12.68 -14.05
C LEU A 141 4.16 13.90 -14.17
N GLY A 142 4.70 15.10 -14.11
CA GLY A 142 3.91 16.33 -14.20
C GLY A 142 3.15 16.67 -12.93
N LEU A 143 3.64 16.21 -11.80
CA LEU A 143 2.96 16.39 -10.50
C LEU A 143 3.66 17.36 -9.55
#